data_e0e02806d4706e31977da281bbc18720
#
_entry.id   e0e02806d4706e31977da281bbc18720
#
_cell.length_a   1.000
_cell.length_b   1.000
_cell.length_c   1.000
_cell.angle_alpha   90.00
_cell.angle_beta   90.00
_cell.angle_gamma   90.00
#
_symmetry.space_group_name_H-M   'P 1'
#
loop_
_entity.id
_entity.type
_entity.pdbx_description
1 polymer ?
#
loop_
_entity_poly.entity_id
_entity_poly.type
_entity_poly.pdbx_seq_one_letter_code
_entity_poly.pdbx_strand_id
1 'polypeptide(L)'
;NGEPINKFYIDGADFADGRYGLATENILPSDVASVEVMENHQPIQALQGLEFSQQAGINIKLREQARHRWIAILYGGIGLSPVLYNASAFAMRISGKWQNMETVRINNTGWNPQSQSHRHTVSNLFSSDYIDYLWPDYINLGTSSAPLAENRTRDNFSVLANSSNSWHLDKGKDVRFNLNYESDRLDNLSGYETNYLDAYI
;
A
#
# COMPACT_ATOMS: atom_id res chain seq x y z
N ASN A 1 -7.71 -22.83 -0.11
CA ASN A 1 -8.14 -22.86 1.30
C ASN A 1 -8.72 -21.53 1.79
N GLY A 2 -8.57 -20.40 1.08
CA GLY A 2 -9.18 -19.11 1.44
C GLY A 2 -8.52 -18.36 2.58
N GLU A 3 -7.44 -18.87 3.15
CA GLU A 3 -6.70 -18.21 4.22
C GLU A 3 -5.90 -17.01 3.69
N PRO A 4 -5.83 -15.90 4.44
CA PRO A 4 -5.14 -14.72 4.00
C PRO A 4 -3.62 -14.91 3.96
N ILE A 5 -2.97 -14.20 3.02
CA ILE A 5 -1.52 -14.14 2.94
C ILE A 5 -1.00 -13.25 4.07
N ASN A 6 -0.13 -13.78 4.92
CA ASN A 6 0.41 -13.05 6.07
C ASN A 6 1.72 -12.32 5.77
N LYS A 7 2.47 -12.77 4.77
CA LYS A 7 3.76 -12.19 4.40
C LYS A 7 4.04 -12.32 2.91
N PHE A 8 4.75 -11.31 2.43
CA PHE A 8 5.20 -11.25 1.05
C PHE A 8 6.70 -10.93 1.02
N TYR A 9 7.42 -11.73 0.30
CA TYR A 9 8.88 -11.63 0.18
C TYR A 9 9.29 -11.43 -1.27
N ILE A 10 10.39 -10.75 -1.48
CA ILE A 10 11.08 -10.68 -2.75
C ILE A 10 12.51 -11.16 -2.54
N ASP A 11 12.89 -12.24 -3.22
CA ASP A 11 14.16 -12.97 -3.02
C ASP A 11 14.41 -13.30 -1.53
N GLY A 12 13.35 -13.67 -0.79
CA GLY A 12 13.42 -14.04 0.61
C GLY A 12 13.44 -12.88 1.60
N ALA A 13 13.38 -11.64 1.14
CA ALA A 13 13.41 -10.47 2.00
C ALA A 13 12.07 -9.75 2.07
N ASP A 14 11.63 -9.42 3.28
CA ASP A 14 10.49 -8.58 3.60
C ASP A 14 10.95 -7.14 3.80
N PHE A 15 11.33 -6.45 2.73
CA PHE A 15 11.80 -5.07 2.84
C PHE A 15 10.68 -4.04 2.59
N ALA A 16 9.59 -4.45 1.98
CA ALA A 16 8.45 -3.57 1.70
C ALA A 16 7.60 -3.26 2.94
N ASP A 17 7.86 -3.91 4.07
CA ASP A 17 7.18 -3.72 5.36
C ASP A 17 5.65 -3.72 5.23
N GLY A 18 5.13 -4.71 4.50
CA GLY A 18 3.69 -4.87 4.27
C GLY A 18 3.12 -4.04 3.10
N ARG A 19 3.88 -3.17 2.45
CA ARG A 19 3.45 -2.37 1.29
C ARG A 19 3.67 -3.11 -0.02
N TYR A 20 3.09 -4.27 -0.13
CA TYR A 20 3.32 -5.20 -1.25
C TYR A 20 2.85 -4.64 -2.59
N GLY A 21 1.77 -3.84 -2.59
CA GLY A 21 1.26 -3.20 -3.79
C GLY A 21 2.31 -2.37 -4.51
N LEU A 22 3.10 -1.57 -3.78
CA LEU A 22 4.16 -0.76 -4.36
C LEU A 22 5.23 -1.59 -5.08
N ALA A 23 5.59 -2.73 -4.50
CA ALA A 23 6.59 -3.62 -5.09
C ALA A 23 6.01 -4.41 -6.28
N THR A 24 4.83 -5.01 -6.12
CA THR A 24 4.23 -5.89 -7.14
C THR A 24 3.79 -5.15 -8.39
N GLU A 25 3.31 -3.91 -8.27
CA GLU A 25 2.92 -3.09 -9.42
C GLU A 25 4.10 -2.69 -10.30
N ASN A 26 5.32 -2.71 -9.76
CA ASN A 26 6.50 -2.19 -10.43
C ASN A 26 7.53 -3.28 -10.81
N ILE A 27 7.31 -4.54 -10.43
CA ILE A 27 8.12 -5.66 -10.90
C ILE A 27 7.61 -6.13 -12.25
N LEU A 28 8.48 -6.12 -13.25
CA LEU A 28 8.14 -6.61 -14.57
C LEU A 28 7.97 -8.15 -14.54
N PRO A 29 6.92 -8.70 -15.17
CA PRO A 29 6.76 -10.17 -15.25
C PRO A 29 7.97 -10.88 -15.86
N SER A 30 8.68 -10.23 -16.77
CA SER A 30 9.93 -10.74 -17.36
C SER A 30 11.06 -10.91 -16.35
N ASP A 31 11.00 -10.21 -15.22
CA ASP A 31 12.02 -10.26 -14.18
C ASP A 31 11.74 -11.35 -13.12
N VAL A 32 10.53 -11.90 -13.13
CA VAL A 32 10.13 -12.96 -12.22
C VAL A 32 10.62 -14.32 -12.74
N ALA A 33 11.33 -15.04 -11.90
CA ALA A 33 11.73 -16.43 -12.17
C ALA A 33 10.66 -17.42 -11.72
N SER A 34 10.18 -17.26 -10.49
CA SER A 34 9.14 -18.11 -9.90
C SER A 34 8.42 -17.38 -8.77
N VAL A 35 7.21 -17.85 -8.47
CA VAL A 35 6.46 -17.44 -7.28
C VAL A 35 6.35 -18.68 -6.40
N GLU A 36 6.87 -18.60 -5.19
CA GLU A 36 6.81 -19.65 -4.20
C GLU A 36 5.70 -19.35 -3.19
N VAL A 37 4.87 -20.33 -2.92
CA VAL A 37 3.87 -20.26 -1.86
C VAL A 37 4.38 -21.08 -0.69
N MET A 38 4.54 -20.44 0.45
CA MET A 38 4.95 -21.07 1.70
C MET A 38 3.70 -21.33 2.53
N GLU A 39 3.24 -22.56 2.54
CA GLU A 39 2.10 -22.98 3.37
C GLU A 39 2.51 -23.01 4.84
N ASN A 40 1.56 -22.76 5.74
CA ASN A 40 1.76 -22.73 7.19
C ASN A 40 2.91 -21.81 7.63
N HIS A 41 3.00 -20.66 6.95
CA HIS A 41 4.11 -19.75 7.14
C HIS A 41 4.03 -19.01 8.48
N GLN A 42 5.04 -19.24 9.34
CA GLN A 42 5.24 -18.50 10.58
C GLN A 42 6.24 -17.35 10.34
N PRO A 43 5.78 -16.07 10.33
CA PRO A 43 6.64 -14.94 10.04
C PRO A 43 7.64 -14.60 11.15
N ILE A 44 7.38 -15.09 12.37
CA ILE A 44 8.24 -14.86 13.53
C ILE A 44 9.17 -16.07 13.69
N GLN A 45 10.44 -15.86 13.38
CA GLN A 45 11.43 -16.96 13.40
C GLN A 45 11.52 -17.67 14.75
N ALA A 46 11.35 -16.95 15.86
CA ALA A 46 11.38 -17.55 17.20
C ALA A 46 10.19 -18.48 17.49
N LEU A 47 9.10 -18.38 16.74
CA LEU A 47 7.91 -19.21 16.88
C LEU A 47 7.83 -20.33 15.85
N GLN A 48 8.79 -20.40 14.92
CA GLN A 48 8.85 -21.48 13.94
C GLN A 48 9.05 -22.83 14.65
N GLY A 49 8.10 -23.74 14.40
CA GLY A 49 8.08 -25.05 15.04
C GLY A 49 7.45 -25.10 16.44
N LEU A 50 7.10 -23.97 17.04
CA LEU A 50 6.41 -23.88 18.32
C LEU A 50 4.92 -23.58 18.15
N GLU A 51 4.57 -22.76 17.18
CA GLU A 51 3.21 -22.34 16.91
C GLU A 51 2.85 -22.57 15.43
N PHE A 52 1.74 -23.25 15.20
CA PHE A 52 1.24 -23.52 13.85
C PHE A 52 0.50 -22.30 13.31
N SER A 53 0.97 -21.79 12.16
CA SER A 53 0.24 -20.79 11.38
C SER A 53 -0.57 -21.51 10.30
N GLN A 54 -1.85 -21.15 10.13
CA GLN A 54 -2.66 -21.59 9.00
C GLN A 54 -2.51 -20.69 7.78
N GLN A 55 -1.78 -19.59 7.92
CA GLN A 55 -1.62 -18.58 6.89
C GLN A 55 -0.50 -18.93 5.91
N ALA A 56 -0.58 -18.38 4.71
CA ALA A 56 0.43 -18.58 3.69
C ALA A 56 1.33 -17.35 3.54
N GLY A 57 2.59 -17.57 3.20
CA GLY A 57 3.51 -16.55 2.72
C GLY A 57 3.73 -16.69 1.21
N ILE A 58 4.00 -15.59 0.53
CA ILE A 58 4.40 -15.59 -0.88
C ILE A 58 5.82 -15.06 -0.99
N ASN A 59 6.65 -15.73 -1.80
CA ASN A 59 7.99 -15.28 -2.13
C ASN A 59 8.14 -15.19 -3.64
N ILE A 60 8.36 -13.97 -4.16
CA ILE A 60 8.71 -13.75 -5.57
C ILE A 60 10.22 -13.91 -5.70
N LYS A 61 10.66 -14.89 -6.49
CA LYS A 61 12.06 -15.01 -6.89
C LYS A 61 12.31 -14.28 -8.18
N LEU A 62 13.32 -13.42 -8.18
CA LEU A 62 13.78 -12.71 -9.36
C LEU A 62 14.78 -13.54 -10.16
N ARG A 63 14.77 -13.33 -11.48
CA ARG A 63 15.80 -13.87 -12.36
C ARG A 63 17.15 -13.22 -12.05
N GLU A 64 18.24 -13.95 -12.27
CA GLU A 64 19.60 -13.47 -12.02
C GLU A 64 19.90 -12.12 -12.68
N GLN A 65 19.45 -11.96 -13.92
CA GLN A 65 19.60 -10.70 -14.66
C GLN A 65 18.82 -9.51 -14.08
N ALA A 66 17.79 -9.74 -13.26
CA ALA A 66 17.02 -8.71 -12.59
C ALA A 66 17.64 -8.30 -11.24
N ARG A 67 18.48 -9.18 -10.67
CA ARG A 67 19.24 -8.88 -9.46
C ARG A 67 20.32 -7.86 -9.74
N HIS A 68 20.66 -7.07 -8.72
CA HIS A 68 21.73 -6.08 -8.75
C HIS A 68 21.53 -4.89 -9.71
N ARG A 69 20.46 -4.83 -10.46
CA ARG A 69 20.12 -3.67 -11.30
C ARG A 69 19.12 -2.76 -10.63
N TRP A 70 19.09 -1.51 -11.05
CA TRP A 70 18.03 -0.59 -10.73
C TRP A 70 16.82 -0.81 -11.65
N ILE A 71 15.65 -0.88 -11.07
CA ILE A 71 14.36 -0.78 -11.76
C ILE A 71 13.84 0.60 -11.44
N ALA A 72 13.57 1.44 -12.44
CA ALA A 72 13.04 2.77 -12.22
C ALA A 72 11.90 3.03 -13.21
N ILE A 73 10.82 3.61 -12.69
CA ILE A 73 9.64 3.98 -13.46
C ILE A 73 9.29 5.42 -13.12
N LEU A 74 9.14 6.24 -14.15
CA LEU A 74 8.67 7.62 -14.04
C LEU A 74 7.36 7.73 -14.80
N TYR A 75 6.39 8.35 -14.17
CA TYR A 75 5.10 8.63 -14.76
C TYR A 75 4.75 10.10 -14.53
N GLY A 76 4.15 10.74 -15.54
CA GLY A 76 3.66 12.10 -15.42
C GLY A 76 2.49 12.34 -16.37
N GLY A 77 1.47 13.01 -15.87
CA GLY A 77 0.30 13.43 -16.63
C GLY A 77 -0.18 14.79 -16.17
N ILE A 78 -0.68 15.59 -17.11
CA ILE A 78 -1.27 16.91 -16.85
C ILE A 78 -2.56 17.08 -17.66
N GLY A 79 -3.57 17.65 -17.01
CA GLY A 79 -4.84 18.10 -17.62
C GLY A 79 -4.97 19.61 -17.50
N LEU A 80 -5.67 20.27 -18.44
CA LEU A 80 -5.66 21.72 -18.55
C LEU A 80 -6.95 22.41 -18.09
N SER A 81 -8.06 21.71 -17.93
CA SER A 81 -9.30 22.38 -17.52
C SER A 81 -10.23 21.43 -16.73
N PRO A 82 -10.21 21.48 -15.42
CA PRO A 82 -9.30 22.18 -14.52
C PRO A 82 -7.85 21.71 -14.63
N VAL A 83 -6.93 22.44 -14.01
CA VAL A 83 -5.51 22.00 -13.98
C VAL A 83 -5.39 20.80 -13.06
N LEU A 84 -5.22 19.63 -13.66
CA LEU A 84 -5.01 18.38 -12.99
C LEU A 84 -3.60 17.87 -13.28
N TYR A 85 -2.99 17.23 -12.31
CA TYR A 85 -1.69 16.59 -12.48
C TYR A 85 -1.58 15.32 -11.65
N ASN A 86 -0.83 14.39 -12.20
CA ASN A 86 -0.46 13.16 -11.52
C ASN A 86 0.96 12.79 -11.94
N ALA A 87 1.87 12.74 -10.98
CA ALA A 87 3.25 12.37 -11.21
C ALA A 87 3.71 11.34 -10.18
N SER A 88 4.48 10.37 -10.64
CA SER A 88 5.08 9.36 -9.77
C SER A 88 6.48 9.00 -10.22
N ALA A 89 7.34 8.73 -9.24
CA ALA A 89 8.66 8.17 -9.42
C ALA A 89 8.77 6.94 -8.52
N PHE A 90 9.20 5.84 -9.09
CA PHE A 90 9.51 4.62 -8.40
C PHE A 90 10.92 4.18 -8.77
N ALA A 91 11.71 3.75 -7.78
CA ALA A 91 13.00 3.15 -7.98
C ALA A 91 13.18 1.98 -7.01
N MET A 92 13.70 0.87 -7.50
CA MET A 92 13.96 -0.32 -6.69
C MET A 92 15.27 -0.96 -7.11
N ARG A 93 16.00 -1.45 -6.12
CA ARG A 93 17.18 -2.29 -6.31
C ARG A 93 17.15 -3.44 -5.32
N ILE A 94 17.34 -4.64 -5.84
CA ILE A 94 17.47 -5.84 -5.03
C ILE A 94 18.84 -6.44 -5.25
N SER A 95 19.61 -6.55 -4.17
CA SER A 95 20.90 -7.23 -4.17
C SER A 95 21.02 -8.06 -2.90
N GLY A 96 21.96 -9.04 -2.89
CA GLY A 96 22.13 -9.93 -1.74
C GLY A 96 22.50 -9.23 -0.43
N LYS A 97 23.10 -8.03 -0.49
CA LYS A 97 23.53 -7.27 0.70
C LYS A 97 22.69 -6.05 1.00
N TRP A 98 22.09 -5.45 -0.02
CA TRP A 98 21.31 -4.23 0.13
C TRP A 98 20.10 -4.26 -0.80
N GLN A 99 18.95 -4.02 -0.23
CA GLN A 99 17.68 -3.89 -0.93
C GLN A 99 17.11 -2.51 -0.63
N ASN A 100 16.63 -1.86 -1.66
CA ASN A 100 16.13 -0.51 -1.58
C ASN A 100 14.86 -0.37 -2.44
N MET A 101 13.88 0.38 -1.96
CA MET A 101 12.69 0.75 -2.70
C MET A 101 12.30 2.17 -2.31
N GLU A 102 12.22 3.03 -3.31
CA GLU A 102 11.84 4.43 -3.20
C GLU A 102 10.59 4.70 -4.03
N THR A 103 9.65 5.42 -3.47
CA THR A 103 8.42 5.83 -4.17
C THR A 103 8.10 7.26 -3.80
N VAL A 104 7.80 8.08 -4.80
CA VAL A 104 7.24 9.42 -4.61
C VAL A 104 6.06 9.56 -5.57
N ARG A 105 4.94 10.02 -5.05
CA ARG A 105 3.73 10.32 -5.84
C ARG A 105 3.14 11.64 -5.41
N ILE A 106 2.65 12.39 -6.38
CA ILE A 106 1.95 13.65 -6.17
C ILE A 106 0.78 13.72 -7.15
N ASN A 107 -0.39 14.05 -6.66
CA ASN A 107 -1.56 14.19 -7.54
C ASN A 107 -2.64 15.08 -6.95
N ASN A 108 -3.48 15.62 -7.86
CA ASN A 108 -4.75 16.26 -7.55
C ASN A 108 -5.89 15.73 -8.45
N THR A 109 -5.81 14.45 -8.84
CA THR A 109 -6.73 13.82 -9.80
C THR A 109 -7.79 12.92 -9.13
N GLY A 110 -8.03 13.10 -7.84
CA GLY A 110 -8.97 12.27 -7.07
C GLY A 110 -8.41 10.89 -6.68
N TRP A 111 -7.18 10.58 -7.05
CA TRP A 111 -6.57 9.31 -6.68
C TRP A 111 -6.18 9.30 -5.20
N ASN A 112 -6.58 8.24 -4.50
CA ASN A 112 -6.31 8.06 -3.08
C ASN A 112 -4.94 7.38 -2.86
N PRO A 113 -3.94 8.07 -2.28
CA PRO A 113 -2.62 7.48 -2.04
C PRO A 113 -2.67 6.33 -1.03
N GLN A 114 -3.64 6.32 -0.11
CA GLN A 114 -3.79 5.27 0.90
C GLN A 114 -4.13 3.91 0.28
N SER A 115 -4.78 3.88 -0.87
CA SER A 115 -5.12 2.61 -1.54
C SER A 115 -3.89 1.74 -1.83
N GLN A 116 -2.72 2.34 -1.98
CA GLN A 116 -1.46 1.63 -2.22
C GLN A 116 -0.51 1.63 -1.01
N SER A 117 -0.78 2.50 -0.03
CA SER A 117 -0.02 2.58 1.23
C SER A 117 -0.52 1.56 2.26
N HIS A 118 -1.53 0.76 1.93
CA HIS A 118 -2.07 -0.22 2.86
C HIS A 118 -0.97 -1.13 3.38
N ARG A 119 -0.70 -0.98 4.66
CA ARG A 119 0.23 -1.80 5.40
C ARG A 119 -0.52 -3.05 5.85
N HIS A 120 -0.32 -4.15 5.18
CA HIS A 120 -0.80 -5.45 5.66
C HIS A 120 0.01 -5.86 6.89
N THR A 121 -0.34 -5.34 8.04
CA THR A 121 0.30 -5.69 9.32
C THR A 121 -0.65 -6.58 10.09
N VAL A 122 -0.11 -7.55 10.82
CA VAL A 122 -0.90 -8.43 11.70
C VAL A 122 -1.73 -7.62 12.70
N SER A 123 -1.29 -6.42 13.07
CA SER A 123 -2.05 -5.50 13.94
C SER A 123 -3.36 -5.01 13.33
N ASN A 124 -3.48 -4.97 11.99
CA ASN A 124 -4.75 -4.58 11.34
C ASN A 124 -5.82 -5.67 11.48
N LEU A 125 -5.43 -6.91 11.78
CA LEU A 125 -6.37 -8.00 12.10
C LEU A 125 -7.01 -7.84 13.49
N PHE A 126 -6.37 -7.07 14.37
CA PHE A 126 -6.86 -6.86 15.75
C PHE A 126 -7.45 -5.46 15.99
N SER A 127 -7.32 -4.52 15.06
CA SER A 127 -7.59 -3.11 15.34
C SER A 127 -8.90 -2.57 14.78
N SER A 128 -9.56 -3.24 13.83
CA SER A 128 -10.73 -2.63 13.19
C SER A 128 -12.00 -2.69 14.05
N ASP A 129 -12.20 -3.75 14.84
CA ASP A 129 -13.50 -3.94 15.45
C ASP A 129 -13.62 -3.38 16.89
N TYR A 130 -12.51 -3.11 17.57
CA TYR A 130 -12.55 -2.69 18.98
C TYR A 130 -12.43 -1.18 19.19
N ILE A 131 -11.83 -0.46 18.25
CA ILE A 131 -11.64 0.99 18.37
C ILE A 131 -12.91 1.76 17.97
N ASP A 132 -13.69 1.26 17.03
CA ASP A 132 -14.95 1.88 16.61
C ASP A 132 -16.02 1.90 17.71
N TYR A 133 -15.93 1.01 18.71
CA TYR A 133 -16.83 1.03 19.88
C TYR A 133 -16.44 2.06 20.95
N LEU A 134 -15.21 2.53 20.95
CA LEU A 134 -14.71 3.43 22.01
C LEU A 134 -14.90 4.92 21.68
N TRP A 135 -15.07 5.26 20.41
CA TRP A 135 -15.25 6.64 19.95
C TRP A 135 -16.47 6.71 19.02
N PRO A 136 -17.69 6.89 19.57
CA PRO A 136 -18.82 7.19 18.70
C PRO A 136 -18.55 8.48 17.94
N ASP A 137 -18.77 8.46 16.63
CA ASP A 137 -18.69 9.63 15.77
C ASP A 137 -19.65 10.72 16.28
N TYR A 138 -19.13 11.66 17.06
CA TYR A 138 -19.90 12.81 17.54
C TYR A 138 -20.27 13.78 16.42
N ILE A 139 -19.62 13.69 15.28
CA ILE A 139 -19.87 14.51 14.11
C ILE A 139 -20.01 13.58 12.90
N ASN A 140 -21.22 13.19 12.59
CA ASN A 140 -21.52 12.53 11.33
C ASN A 140 -21.63 13.61 10.24
N LEU A 141 -20.52 13.91 9.60
CA LEU A 141 -20.52 14.63 8.35
C LEU A 141 -21.03 13.66 7.29
N GLY A 142 -22.36 13.57 7.15
CA GLY A 142 -22.99 12.70 6.19
C GLY A 142 -22.38 12.88 4.80
N THR A 143 -21.39 12.08 4.47
CA THR A 143 -20.86 12.02 3.13
C THR A 143 -21.85 11.21 2.32
N SER A 144 -22.67 11.90 1.56
CA SER A 144 -23.45 11.26 0.50
C SER A 144 -22.47 10.59 -0.44
N SER A 145 -22.44 9.27 -0.45
CA SER A 145 -21.68 8.52 -1.46
C SER A 145 -22.36 8.74 -2.80
N ALA A 146 -21.79 9.62 -3.62
CA ALA A 146 -22.23 9.73 -5.00
C ALA A 146 -22.06 8.37 -5.69
N PRO A 147 -22.97 7.96 -6.59
CA PRO A 147 -22.89 6.69 -7.30
C PRO A 147 -21.78 6.68 -8.37
N LEU A 148 -20.73 7.45 -8.14
CA LEU A 148 -19.58 7.62 -9.01
C LEU A 148 -18.33 7.03 -8.33
N ALA A 149 -17.36 6.64 -9.13
CA ALA A 149 -16.08 6.20 -8.61
C ALA A 149 -15.42 7.29 -7.75
N GLU A 150 -14.79 6.92 -6.65
CA GLU A 150 -14.17 7.85 -5.68
C GLU A 150 -13.27 8.90 -6.35
N ASN A 151 -12.48 8.49 -7.33
CA ASN A 151 -11.59 9.38 -8.07
C ASN A 151 -12.30 10.46 -8.92
N ARG A 152 -13.63 10.37 -9.08
CA ARG A 152 -14.45 11.38 -9.80
C ARG A 152 -15.14 12.35 -8.86
N THR A 153 -15.19 12.04 -7.59
CA THR A 153 -15.89 12.84 -6.56
C THR A 153 -14.94 13.45 -5.55
N ARG A 154 -13.67 13.06 -5.61
CA ARG A 154 -12.65 13.48 -4.67
C ARG A 154 -11.86 14.66 -5.23
N ASP A 155 -11.98 15.81 -4.60
CA ASP A 155 -11.10 16.97 -4.85
C ASP A 155 -9.98 16.92 -3.81
N ASN A 156 -8.76 16.64 -4.28
CA ASN A 156 -7.64 16.39 -3.39
C ASN A 156 -6.34 17.04 -3.85
N PHE A 157 -5.43 17.19 -2.92
CA PHE A 157 -4.01 17.35 -3.14
C PHE A 157 -3.27 16.35 -2.27
N SER A 158 -2.62 15.37 -2.90
CA SER A 158 -2.02 14.26 -2.18
C SER A 158 -0.55 14.10 -2.53
N VAL A 159 0.26 13.85 -1.52
CA VAL A 159 1.69 13.53 -1.62
C VAL A 159 1.94 12.26 -0.84
N LEU A 160 2.57 11.29 -1.48
CA LEU A 160 3.08 10.07 -0.85
C LEU A 160 4.57 9.96 -1.15
N ALA A 161 5.38 9.79 -0.12
CA ALA A 161 6.79 9.44 -0.26
C ALA A 161 7.11 8.26 0.65
N ASN A 162 7.77 7.26 0.09
CA ASN A 162 8.19 6.07 0.82
C ASN A 162 9.63 5.72 0.48
N SER A 163 10.40 5.41 1.52
CA SER A 163 11.76 4.89 1.41
C SER A 163 11.87 3.64 2.28
N SER A 164 12.17 2.52 1.67
CA SER A 164 12.36 1.23 2.34
C SER A 164 13.73 0.68 2.01
N ASN A 165 14.54 0.47 3.03
CA ASN A 165 15.90 0.00 2.92
C ASN A 165 16.12 -1.20 3.84
N SER A 166 16.80 -2.22 3.34
CA SER A 166 17.20 -3.40 4.11
C SER A 166 18.64 -3.77 3.80
N TRP A 167 19.42 -3.93 4.85
CA TRP A 167 20.82 -4.37 4.74
C TRP A 167 20.98 -5.73 5.42
N HIS A 168 21.45 -6.71 4.66
CA HIS A 168 21.86 -8.01 5.19
C HIS A 168 23.29 -7.93 5.70
N LEU A 169 23.45 -8.01 7.00
CA LEU A 169 24.73 -8.12 7.66
C LEU A 169 25.13 -9.60 7.80
N ASP A 170 26.41 -9.84 8.02
CA ASP A 170 26.91 -11.21 8.24
C ASP A 170 26.23 -11.87 9.44
N LYS A 171 26.07 -13.21 9.40
CA LYS A 171 25.49 -14.06 10.47
C LYS A 171 23.96 -13.90 10.68
N GLY A 172 23.20 -13.69 9.61
CA GLY A 172 21.74 -13.66 9.67
C GLY A 172 21.17 -12.45 10.42
N LYS A 173 21.90 -11.34 10.43
CA LYS A 173 21.44 -10.07 11.00
C LYS A 173 21.01 -9.14 9.86
N ASP A 174 19.81 -8.60 10.00
CA ASP A 174 19.24 -7.63 9.08
C ASP A 174 19.03 -6.30 9.78
N VAL A 175 19.38 -5.22 9.11
CA VAL A 175 19.00 -3.86 9.52
C VAL A 175 18.02 -3.33 8.50
N ARG A 176 16.88 -2.84 8.97
CA ARG A 176 15.82 -2.27 8.13
C ARG A 176 15.55 -0.83 8.56
N PHE A 177 15.39 0.02 7.58
CA PHE A 177 14.98 1.39 7.76
C PHE A 177 13.84 1.70 6.79
N ASN A 178 12.72 2.12 7.34
CA ASN A 178 11.54 2.51 6.57
C ASN A 178 11.11 3.92 6.96
N LEU A 179 11.02 4.79 5.97
CA LEU A 179 10.47 6.13 6.11
C LEU A 179 9.24 6.24 5.23
N ASN A 180 8.15 6.72 5.80
CA ASN A 180 6.91 6.97 5.09
C ASN A 180 6.42 8.38 5.40
N TYR A 181 6.15 9.14 4.37
CA TYR A 181 5.48 10.43 4.46
C TYR A 181 4.23 10.39 3.60
N GLU A 182 3.12 10.78 4.20
CA GLU A 182 1.84 10.90 3.52
C GLU A 182 1.21 12.22 3.93
N SER A 183 0.74 12.97 2.95
CA SER A 183 -0.05 14.17 3.13
C SER A 183 -1.20 14.14 2.14
N ASP A 184 -2.41 14.21 2.63
CA ASP A 184 -3.62 14.22 1.84
C ASP A 184 -4.51 15.38 2.31
N ARG A 185 -4.70 16.34 1.44
CA ARG A 185 -5.67 17.41 1.63
C ARG A 185 -6.89 17.09 0.79
N LEU A 186 -8.03 17.04 1.44
CA LEU A 186 -9.31 16.74 0.83
C LEU A 186 -10.25 17.93 1.02
N ASP A 187 -10.75 18.47 -0.07
CA ASP A 187 -11.75 19.54 -0.05
C ASP A 187 -13.12 18.93 -0.39
N ASN A 188 -14.05 18.97 0.56
CA ASN A 188 -15.40 18.43 0.42
C ASN A 188 -16.41 19.56 0.46
N LEU A 189 -17.28 19.63 -0.53
CA LEU A 189 -18.44 20.50 -0.53
C LEU A 189 -19.71 19.65 -0.54
N SER A 190 -20.52 19.75 0.49
CA SER A 190 -21.82 19.07 0.57
C SER A 190 -22.96 20.08 0.75
N GLY A 191 -24.04 19.88 0.02
CA GLY A 191 -25.27 20.66 0.16
C GLY A 191 -26.45 19.76 0.42
N TYR A 192 -27.39 20.22 1.24
CA TYR A 192 -28.65 19.52 1.53
C TYR A 192 -29.80 20.37 1.04
N GLU A 193 -30.65 19.83 0.18
CA GLU A 193 -31.89 20.45 -0.26
C GLU A 193 -33.05 19.52 0.10
N THR A 194 -33.96 20.02 0.92
CA THR A 194 -35.19 19.27 1.31
C THR A 194 -36.39 19.95 0.70
N ASN A 195 -37.00 19.32 -0.28
CA ASN A 195 -38.26 19.76 -0.88
C ASN A 195 -39.42 19.12 -0.14
N TYR A 196 -40.21 19.93 0.56
CA TYR A 196 -41.50 19.50 1.14
C TYR A 196 -42.57 19.61 0.07
N LEU A 197 -43.17 18.47 -0.28
CA LEU A 197 -44.40 18.49 -1.08
C LEU A 197 -45.52 18.90 -0.14
N ASP A 198 -46.10 20.08 -0.34
CA ASP A 198 -47.31 20.48 0.33
C ASP A 198 -48.42 19.50 -0.08
N ALA A 199 -48.79 18.60 0.83
CA ALA A 199 -49.99 17.81 0.66
C ALA A 199 -51.18 18.73 0.89
N TYR A 200 -51.82 19.18 -0.18
CA TYR A 200 -53.12 19.77 -0.08
C TYR A 200 -54.11 18.67 0.38
N ILE A 201 -54.61 18.85 1.59
CA ILE A 201 -55.75 18.07 2.13
C ILE A 201 -57.04 18.67 1.56
#